data_e2a20beeaf07859136ea1bb2bdce8cce
#
_entry.id   e2a20beeaf07859136ea1bb2bdce8cce
#
_cell.length_a   1.000
_cell.length_b   1.000
_cell.length_c   1.000
_cell.angle_alpha   90.00
_cell.angle_beta   90.00
_cell.angle_gamma   90.00
#
_symmetry.space_group_name_H-M   'P 1'
#
loop_
_entity.id
_entity.type
_entity.pdbx_description
1 polymer ?
#
loop_
_entity_poly.entity_id
_entity_poly.type
_entity_poly.pdbx_seq_one_letter_code
_entity_poly.pdbx_strand_id
1 'polypeptide(L)'
;DTIEKYVPGRYKEGANIIGNIKGDNGLGQSARIMCSLLDENNEPHVIRDFFVPPGGSRTNDMYDSRLTTQLPYDVNIIHVNASEFMVAYLSLGKDVWDYRYNIGYWAWELETFPEEWLPAFKLVDEVWTPSDFVTNTLKKYTDKPVVTVPHCIEPVASAQYGRKHFNLPEDKFLFLIMFNSGSVMERKNPLAAIKAFKQAFLKDEATKNKYKDVGLVIKISESELSADDEKIISSVIDKEDNIYFMCGQINKTEVNSLLKDVDVYVSLHRSEGFGLVMAEAMYLGTPVIATDWSGNTEFMNSD
;
A
#
# COMPACT_ATOMS: atom_id res chain seq x y z
N ASP A 1 3.59 -8.46 -31.55
CA ASP A 1 3.95 -9.87 -31.35
C ASP A 1 3.16 -10.40 -30.16
N THR A 2 2.55 -11.59 -30.32
CA THR A 2 1.82 -12.27 -29.25
C THR A 2 2.79 -13.02 -28.35
N ILE A 3 2.48 -13.09 -27.05
CA ILE A 3 3.19 -13.95 -26.10
C ILE A 3 2.89 -15.41 -26.45
N GLU A 4 3.92 -16.27 -26.43
CA GLU A 4 3.76 -17.71 -26.62
C GLU A 4 3.10 -18.32 -25.38
N LYS A 5 2.13 -19.21 -25.59
CA LYS A 5 1.35 -19.83 -24.53
C LYS A 5 2.21 -20.66 -23.58
N TYR A 6 1.78 -20.74 -22.33
CA TYR A 6 2.38 -21.59 -21.32
C TYR A 6 2.57 -23.04 -21.80
N VAL A 7 3.77 -23.57 -21.53
CA VAL A 7 4.14 -24.96 -21.85
C VAL A 7 4.64 -25.66 -20.59
N PRO A 8 3.83 -26.53 -19.98
CA PRO A 8 4.23 -27.27 -18.79
C PRO A 8 5.55 -28.03 -18.97
N GLY A 9 6.44 -27.95 -17.98
CA GLY A 9 7.73 -28.66 -17.97
C GLY A 9 8.83 -28.04 -18.84
N ARG A 10 8.59 -26.91 -19.52
CA ARG A 10 9.61 -26.20 -20.29
C ARG A 10 10.61 -25.49 -19.38
N TYR A 11 10.15 -24.94 -18.27
CA TYR A 11 10.95 -24.34 -17.21
C TYR A 11 10.82 -25.15 -15.95
N LYS A 12 11.65 -24.86 -14.94
CA LYS A 12 11.55 -25.49 -13.61
C LYS A 12 10.27 -25.05 -12.93
N GLU A 13 9.68 -25.91 -12.14
CA GLU A 13 8.55 -25.59 -11.29
C GLU A 13 8.96 -24.56 -10.22
N GLY A 14 8.18 -23.49 -10.06
CA GLY A 14 8.42 -22.41 -9.12
C GLY A 14 7.99 -21.05 -9.64
N ALA A 15 8.35 -19.97 -8.94
CA ALA A 15 7.90 -18.63 -9.24
C ALA A 15 9.04 -17.62 -9.51
N ASN A 16 8.85 -16.77 -10.51
CA ASN A 16 9.65 -15.58 -10.73
C ASN A 16 8.85 -14.37 -10.23
N ILE A 17 9.27 -13.77 -9.13
CA ILE A 17 8.64 -12.55 -8.59
C ILE A 17 9.26 -11.36 -9.27
N ILE A 18 8.46 -10.57 -9.97
CA ILE A 18 8.91 -9.40 -10.75
C ILE A 18 8.13 -8.17 -10.27
N GLY A 19 8.82 -7.14 -9.80
CA GLY A 19 8.15 -5.92 -9.35
C GLY A 19 9.10 -4.93 -8.69
N ASN A 20 8.55 -3.82 -8.19
CA ASN A 20 9.30 -2.75 -7.53
C ASN A 20 9.74 -3.16 -6.10
N ILE A 21 10.60 -4.17 -6.01
CA ILE A 21 11.04 -4.79 -4.75
C ILE A 21 11.68 -3.75 -3.80
N LYS A 22 12.43 -2.81 -4.37
CA LYS A 22 13.10 -1.74 -3.61
C LYS A 22 12.19 -0.54 -3.31
N GLY A 23 10.97 -0.52 -3.85
CA GLY A 23 10.05 0.61 -3.70
C GLY A 23 9.50 0.75 -2.29
N ASP A 24 9.45 1.99 -1.79
CA ASP A 24 8.91 2.34 -0.47
C ASP A 24 7.39 2.60 -0.51
N ASN A 25 6.70 2.08 -1.51
CA ASN A 25 5.26 2.22 -1.74
C ASN A 25 4.49 0.90 -1.54
N GLY A 26 3.17 0.97 -1.67
CA GLY A 26 2.28 -0.18 -1.47
C GLY A 26 2.56 -1.37 -2.41
N LEU A 27 2.90 -1.12 -3.68
CA LEU A 27 3.25 -2.19 -4.64
C LEU A 27 4.56 -2.87 -4.26
N GLY A 28 5.58 -2.10 -3.85
CA GLY A 28 6.83 -2.67 -3.35
C GLY A 28 6.60 -3.51 -2.09
N GLN A 29 5.78 -3.02 -1.17
CA GLN A 29 5.41 -3.77 0.03
C GLN A 29 4.65 -5.06 -0.34
N SER A 30 3.71 -5.00 -1.28
CA SER A 30 2.97 -6.16 -1.79
C SER A 30 3.92 -7.24 -2.35
N ALA A 31 4.88 -6.83 -3.19
CA ALA A 31 5.86 -7.76 -3.76
C ALA A 31 6.74 -8.41 -2.67
N ARG A 32 7.18 -7.65 -1.67
CA ARG A 32 7.98 -8.19 -0.54
C ARG A 32 7.16 -9.15 0.35
N ILE A 33 5.89 -8.86 0.59
CA ILE A 33 4.97 -9.78 1.29
C ILE A 33 4.88 -11.11 0.53
N MET A 34 4.75 -11.08 -0.79
CA MET A 34 4.73 -12.31 -1.60
C MET A 34 6.05 -13.07 -1.49
N CYS A 35 7.20 -12.39 -1.53
CA CYS A 35 8.50 -13.04 -1.35
C CYS A 35 8.61 -13.71 0.04
N SER A 36 8.20 -13.03 1.11
CA SER A 36 8.20 -13.56 2.48
C SER A 36 7.32 -14.81 2.60
N LEU A 37 6.12 -14.75 2.02
CA LEU A 37 5.18 -15.87 2.02
C LEU A 37 5.76 -17.13 1.33
N LEU A 38 6.44 -16.94 0.19
CA LEU A 38 7.09 -18.03 -0.52
C LEU A 38 8.31 -18.58 0.26
N ASP A 39 9.08 -17.70 0.92
CA ASP A 39 10.18 -18.10 1.81
C ASP A 39 9.69 -18.97 2.97
N GLU A 40 8.65 -18.54 3.66
CA GLU A 40 8.08 -19.25 4.82
C GLU A 40 7.53 -20.63 4.46
N ASN A 41 7.00 -20.77 3.23
CA ASN A 41 6.49 -22.04 2.72
C ASN A 41 7.53 -22.87 1.97
N ASN A 42 8.79 -22.41 1.89
CA ASN A 42 9.88 -23.04 1.15
C ASN A 42 9.55 -23.29 -0.33
N GLU A 43 8.76 -22.39 -0.93
CA GLU A 43 8.43 -22.48 -2.36
C GLU A 43 9.59 -21.97 -3.21
N PRO A 44 10.00 -22.73 -4.26
CA PRO A 44 11.09 -22.31 -5.13
C PRO A 44 10.77 -21.00 -5.85
N HIS A 45 11.58 -19.96 -5.64
CA HIS A 45 11.39 -18.70 -6.31
C HIS A 45 12.68 -17.89 -6.50
N VAL A 46 12.64 -16.95 -7.43
CA VAL A 46 13.64 -15.89 -7.63
C VAL A 46 12.97 -14.53 -7.63
N ILE A 47 13.77 -13.50 -7.37
CA ILE A 47 13.29 -12.13 -7.19
C ILE A 47 13.99 -11.23 -8.21
N ARG A 48 13.21 -10.59 -9.08
CA ARG A 48 13.67 -9.60 -10.05
C ARG A 48 13.09 -8.23 -9.71
N ASP A 49 13.96 -7.31 -9.34
CA ASP A 49 13.55 -5.92 -9.16
C ASP A 49 13.28 -5.29 -10.53
N PHE A 50 12.09 -4.72 -10.66
CA PHE A 50 11.63 -4.01 -11.85
C PHE A 50 10.69 -2.87 -11.47
N PHE A 51 10.88 -1.70 -12.04
CA PHE A 51 9.99 -0.56 -11.84
C PHE A 51 9.89 0.29 -13.11
N VAL A 52 8.80 1.03 -13.21
CA VAL A 52 8.58 2.04 -14.25
C VAL A 52 8.85 3.42 -13.63
N PRO A 53 9.79 4.21 -14.17
CA PRO A 53 10.02 5.57 -13.67
C PRO A 53 8.78 6.47 -13.82
N PRO A 54 8.56 7.40 -12.87
CA PRO A 54 9.45 7.83 -11.78
C PRO A 54 9.46 6.96 -10.51
N GLY A 55 8.63 5.96 -10.35
CA GLY A 55 8.68 4.89 -9.33
C GLY A 55 8.70 5.28 -7.84
N GLY A 56 8.84 6.57 -7.52
CA GLY A 56 8.96 7.05 -6.15
C GLY A 56 10.28 6.67 -5.46
N SER A 57 10.31 6.77 -4.12
CA SER A 57 11.47 6.36 -3.31
C SER A 57 11.69 4.85 -3.38
N ARG A 58 12.98 4.45 -3.39
CA ARG A 58 13.40 3.05 -3.57
C ARG A 58 14.61 2.75 -2.69
N THR A 59 14.42 2.81 -1.38
CA THR A 59 15.50 2.65 -0.38
C THR A 59 15.48 1.28 0.32
N ASN A 60 14.46 0.46 0.05
CA ASN A 60 14.36 -0.86 0.68
C ASN A 60 15.43 -1.82 0.14
N ASP A 61 16.23 -2.38 1.01
CA ASP A 61 17.38 -3.26 0.71
C ASP A 61 17.19 -4.73 1.17
N MET A 62 16.01 -5.05 1.70
CA MET A 62 15.69 -6.35 2.32
C MET A 62 16.08 -7.55 1.46
N TYR A 63 15.93 -7.44 0.15
CA TYR A 63 16.21 -8.52 -0.79
C TYR A 63 17.41 -8.27 -1.71
N ASP A 64 18.23 -7.24 -1.49
CA ASP A 64 19.31 -6.85 -2.39
C ASP A 64 20.29 -8.00 -2.71
N SER A 65 20.62 -8.84 -1.74
CA SER A 65 21.51 -9.99 -1.93
C SER A 65 20.88 -11.15 -2.74
N ARG A 66 19.57 -11.10 -2.98
CA ARG A 66 18.80 -12.16 -3.67
C ARG A 66 18.29 -11.73 -5.05
N LEU A 67 18.51 -10.48 -5.43
CA LEU A 67 18.04 -9.97 -6.71
C LEU A 67 18.77 -10.64 -7.88
N THR A 68 18.04 -11.01 -8.92
CA THR A 68 18.60 -11.62 -10.13
C THR A 68 17.82 -11.21 -11.37
N THR A 69 18.50 -11.26 -12.52
CA THR A 69 17.84 -11.14 -13.84
C THR A 69 17.51 -12.49 -14.46
N GLN A 70 18.01 -13.60 -13.88
CA GLN A 70 17.71 -14.94 -14.36
C GLN A 70 16.34 -15.40 -13.83
N LEU A 71 15.49 -15.89 -14.72
CA LEU A 71 14.13 -16.32 -14.44
C LEU A 71 13.98 -17.79 -14.84
N PRO A 72 14.40 -18.75 -14.00
CA PRO A 72 14.43 -20.17 -14.34
C PRO A 72 13.08 -20.87 -14.23
N TYR A 73 12.08 -20.23 -13.62
CA TYR A 73 10.82 -20.87 -13.25
C TYR A 73 9.71 -20.66 -14.27
N ASP A 74 8.69 -21.49 -14.20
CA ASP A 74 7.60 -21.58 -15.15
C ASP A 74 6.43 -20.63 -14.86
N VAL A 75 6.35 -20.05 -13.66
CA VAL A 75 5.33 -19.07 -13.28
C VAL A 75 5.98 -17.69 -13.08
N ASN A 76 5.42 -16.68 -13.71
CA ASN A 76 5.72 -15.29 -13.39
C ASN A 76 4.62 -14.70 -12.50
N ILE A 77 4.98 -14.08 -11.37
CA ILE A 77 4.07 -13.26 -10.55
C ILE A 77 4.57 -11.82 -10.64
N ILE A 78 3.81 -10.98 -11.34
CA ILE A 78 4.27 -9.65 -11.77
C ILE A 78 3.51 -8.58 -11.00
N HIS A 79 4.18 -7.98 -10.01
CA HIS A 79 3.68 -6.88 -9.17
C HIS A 79 3.92 -5.54 -9.86
N VAL A 80 3.25 -5.33 -10.98
CA VAL A 80 3.22 -4.08 -11.76
C VAL A 80 1.76 -3.83 -12.11
N ASN A 81 1.24 -2.64 -11.86
CA ASN A 81 -0.16 -2.35 -12.17
C ASN A 81 -0.45 -2.36 -13.66
N ALA A 82 -1.69 -2.61 -14.04
CA ALA A 82 -2.13 -2.69 -15.43
C ALA A 82 -1.75 -1.45 -16.25
N SER A 83 -1.75 -0.25 -15.64
CA SER A 83 -1.32 1.01 -16.26
C SER A 83 0.10 0.99 -16.81
N GLU A 84 0.98 0.20 -16.19
CA GLU A 84 2.41 0.13 -16.51
C GLU A 84 2.79 -1.20 -17.18
N PHE A 85 1.82 -2.12 -17.34
CA PHE A 85 2.09 -3.49 -17.76
C PHE A 85 2.63 -3.59 -19.19
N MET A 86 2.16 -2.72 -20.10
CA MET A 86 2.70 -2.65 -21.47
C MET A 86 4.15 -2.16 -21.49
N VAL A 87 4.49 -1.23 -20.60
CA VAL A 87 5.87 -0.75 -20.44
C VAL A 87 6.76 -1.87 -19.89
N ALA A 88 6.25 -2.63 -18.91
CA ALA A 88 6.93 -3.79 -18.38
C ALA A 88 7.20 -4.84 -19.46
N TYR A 89 6.23 -5.14 -20.29
CA TYR A 89 6.39 -6.08 -21.41
C TYR A 89 7.52 -5.66 -22.37
N LEU A 90 7.51 -4.40 -22.80
CA LEU A 90 8.52 -3.88 -23.72
C LEU A 90 9.91 -3.82 -23.11
N SER A 91 10.01 -3.46 -21.82
CA SER A 91 11.28 -3.28 -21.12
C SER A 91 11.93 -4.60 -20.71
N LEU A 92 11.15 -5.58 -20.31
CA LEU A 92 11.64 -6.89 -19.88
C LEU A 92 12.04 -7.80 -21.05
N GLY A 93 11.44 -7.58 -22.23
CA GLY A 93 11.64 -8.40 -23.41
C GLY A 93 10.73 -9.63 -23.45
N LYS A 94 10.37 -10.04 -24.66
CA LYS A 94 9.39 -11.11 -24.94
C LYS A 94 9.75 -12.46 -24.30
N ASP A 95 11.02 -12.81 -24.22
CA ASP A 95 11.56 -14.04 -23.65
C ASP A 95 11.27 -14.22 -22.15
N VAL A 96 10.99 -13.14 -21.45
CA VAL A 96 10.54 -13.19 -20.04
C VAL A 96 9.13 -13.78 -19.94
N TRP A 97 8.29 -13.51 -20.92
CA TRP A 97 6.87 -13.84 -20.91
C TRP A 97 6.56 -15.18 -21.60
N ASP A 98 7.30 -15.49 -22.67
CA ASP A 98 7.02 -16.64 -23.51
C ASP A 98 7.09 -17.97 -22.74
N TYR A 99 6.10 -18.82 -23.02
CA TYR A 99 5.98 -20.19 -22.51
C TYR A 99 5.84 -20.32 -20.99
N ARG A 100 5.68 -19.22 -20.27
CA ARG A 100 5.41 -19.17 -18.82
C ARG A 100 3.95 -18.86 -18.54
N TYR A 101 3.48 -19.27 -17.38
CA TYR A 101 2.20 -18.85 -16.86
C TYR A 101 2.36 -17.47 -16.22
N ASN A 102 1.75 -16.46 -16.83
CA ASN A 102 1.93 -15.07 -16.45
C ASN A 102 0.77 -14.59 -15.58
N ILE A 103 1.04 -14.28 -14.33
CA ILE A 103 0.09 -13.74 -13.35
C ILE A 103 0.39 -12.26 -13.15
N GLY A 104 -0.60 -11.40 -13.38
CA GLY A 104 -0.52 -9.99 -13.00
C GLY A 104 -1.09 -9.79 -11.59
N TYR A 105 -0.30 -9.31 -10.63
CA TYR A 105 -0.81 -8.89 -9.34
C TYR A 105 -1.13 -7.40 -9.39
N TRP A 106 -2.42 -7.07 -9.51
CA TRP A 106 -2.89 -5.71 -9.77
C TRP A 106 -3.67 -5.12 -8.60
N ALA A 107 -3.27 -3.94 -8.16
CA ALA A 107 -4.03 -3.12 -7.23
C ALA A 107 -4.78 -2.03 -8.01
N TRP A 108 -6.01 -1.78 -7.60
CA TRP A 108 -6.85 -0.72 -8.16
C TRP A 108 -7.80 -0.19 -7.08
N GLU A 109 -8.17 1.08 -7.16
CA GLU A 109 -8.94 1.70 -6.09
C GLU A 109 -10.33 2.20 -6.51
N LEU A 110 -10.72 2.07 -7.79
CA LEU A 110 -12.00 2.57 -8.30
C LEU A 110 -12.90 1.43 -8.81
N GLU A 111 -14.21 1.69 -8.90
CA GLU A 111 -15.20 0.72 -9.40
C GLU A 111 -15.20 0.58 -10.94
N THR A 112 -14.53 1.50 -11.63
CA THR A 112 -14.34 1.48 -13.09
C THR A 112 -12.88 1.30 -13.41
N PHE A 113 -12.59 0.51 -14.43
CA PHE A 113 -11.24 0.26 -14.89
C PHE A 113 -11.00 1.01 -16.21
N PRO A 114 -9.89 1.75 -16.37
CA PRO A 114 -9.61 2.54 -17.56
C PRO A 114 -9.50 1.67 -18.83
N GLU A 115 -10.16 2.10 -19.89
CA GLU A 115 -10.16 1.35 -21.16
C GLU A 115 -8.77 1.26 -21.79
N GLU A 116 -7.93 2.26 -21.61
CA GLU A 116 -6.55 2.29 -22.11
C GLU A 116 -5.65 1.20 -21.50
N TRP A 117 -6.05 0.60 -20.36
CA TRP A 117 -5.30 -0.47 -19.71
C TRP A 117 -5.80 -1.88 -20.07
N LEU A 118 -6.93 -2.00 -20.75
CA LEU A 118 -7.46 -3.29 -21.19
C LEU A 118 -6.46 -4.15 -22.00
N PRO A 119 -5.53 -3.57 -22.80
CA PRO A 119 -4.51 -4.36 -23.47
C PRO A 119 -3.62 -5.18 -22.53
N ALA A 120 -3.45 -4.77 -21.25
CA ALA A 120 -2.68 -5.53 -20.27
C ALA A 120 -3.23 -6.93 -20.03
N PHE A 121 -4.55 -7.14 -20.15
CA PHE A 121 -5.14 -8.48 -20.04
C PHE A 121 -4.63 -9.47 -21.10
N LYS A 122 -4.12 -9.00 -22.22
CA LYS A 122 -3.55 -9.88 -23.27
C LYS A 122 -2.19 -10.46 -22.87
N LEU A 123 -1.53 -9.85 -21.87
CA LEU A 123 -0.18 -10.21 -21.43
C LEU A 123 -0.18 -11.17 -20.24
N VAL A 124 -1.34 -11.49 -19.67
CA VAL A 124 -1.46 -12.37 -18.51
C VAL A 124 -2.32 -13.59 -18.83
N ASP A 125 -2.13 -14.68 -18.12
CA ASP A 125 -3.01 -15.84 -18.11
C ASP A 125 -4.06 -15.71 -17.01
N GLU A 126 -3.68 -15.05 -15.90
CA GLU A 126 -4.50 -14.86 -14.72
C GLU A 126 -4.18 -13.52 -14.06
N VAL A 127 -5.14 -12.95 -13.33
CA VAL A 127 -4.94 -11.74 -12.52
C VAL A 127 -5.22 -12.04 -11.06
N TRP A 128 -4.30 -11.66 -10.19
CA TRP A 128 -4.49 -11.65 -8.75
C TRP A 128 -4.73 -10.23 -8.27
N THR A 129 -5.58 -10.09 -7.28
CA THR A 129 -5.93 -8.79 -6.69
C THR A 129 -6.00 -8.88 -5.17
N PRO A 130 -5.75 -7.77 -4.45
CA PRO A 130 -5.67 -7.81 -3.00
C PRO A 130 -7.02 -7.90 -2.27
N SER A 131 -8.14 -7.70 -2.96
CA SER A 131 -9.47 -7.69 -2.34
C SER A 131 -10.57 -8.05 -3.32
N ASP A 132 -11.71 -8.50 -2.80
CA ASP A 132 -12.91 -8.76 -3.61
C ASP A 132 -13.45 -7.51 -4.29
N PHE A 133 -13.24 -6.33 -3.71
CA PHE A 133 -13.56 -5.06 -4.35
C PHE A 133 -12.84 -4.90 -5.69
N VAL A 134 -11.53 -5.14 -5.72
CA VAL A 134 -10.73 -5.06 -6.95
C VAL A 134 -11.07 -6.21 -7.89
N THR A 135 -11.18 -7.44 -7.38
CA THR A 135 -11.58 -8.63 -8.16
C THR A 135 -12.89 -8.39 -8.90
N ASN A 136 -13.92 -7.93 -8.21
CA ASN A 136 -15.24 -7.70 -8.79
C ASN A 136 -15.24 -6.54 -9.80
N THR A 137 -14.36 -5.56 -9.62
CA THR A 137 -14.15 -4.51 -10.61
C THR A 137 -13.55 -5.08 -11.90
N LEU A 138 -12.46 -5.84 -11.81
CA LEU A 138 -11.72 -6.34 -12.98
C LEU A 138 -12.48 -7.44 -13.74
N LYS A 139 -13.25 -8.28 -13.06
CA LYS A 139 -14.10 -9.31 -13.71
C LYS A 139 -15.10 -8.75 -14.73
N LYS A 140 -15.42 -7.46 -14.66
CA LYS A 140 -16.30 -6.80 -15.64
C LYS A 140 -15.65 -6.62 -17.02
N TYR A 141 -14.32 -6.75 -17.11
CA TYR A 141 -13.53 -6.38 -18.28
C TYR A 141 -12.77 -7.53 -18.93
N THR A 142 -12.84 -8.74 -18.38
CA THR A 142 -12.13 -9.91 -18.91
C THR A 142 -12.82 -11.21 -18.57
N ASP A 143 -12.69 -12.21 -19.47
CA ASP A 143 -13.10 -13.60 -19.25
C ASP A 143 -11.97 -14.44 -18.62
N LYS A 144 -10.78 -13.87 -18.42
CA LYS A 144 -9.67 -14.56 -17.78
C LYS A 144 -9.91 -14.74 -16.27
N PRO A 145 -9.29 -15.73 -15.64
CA PRO A 145 -9.36 -15.87 -14.19
C PRO A 145 -8.90 -14.58 -13.49
N VAL A 146 -9.73 -14.07 -12.58
CA VAL A 146 -9.38 -13.00 -11.65
C VAL A 146 -9.65 -13.50 -10.25
N VAL A 147 -8.61 -13.60 -9.44
CA VAL A 147 -8.62 -14.26 -8.13
C VAL A 147 -8.26 -13.28 -7.05
N THR A 148 -9.01 -13.28 -5.95
CA THR A 148 -8.67 -12.52 -4.75
C THR A 148 -7.57 -13.25 -4.00
N VAL A 149 -6.42 -12.60 -3.84
CA VAL A 149 -5.25 -13.05 -3.08
C VAL A 149 -4.86 -11.93 -2.11
N PRO A 150 -5.46 -11.87 -0.93
CA PRO A 150 -5.20 -10.81 0.05
C PRO A 150 -3.74 -10.82 0.52
N HIS A 151 -3.27 -9.67 1.00
CA HIS A 151 -1.94 -9.59 1.58
C HIS A 151 -1.86 -10.34 2.91
N CYS A 152 -0.92 -11.27 3.03
CA CYS A 152 -0.52 -11.87 4.29
C CYS A 152 0.43 -10.88 5.00
N ILE A 153 -0.06 -10.19 6.03
CA ILE A 153 0.71 -9.14 6.71
C ILE A 153 1.22 -9.64 8.06
N GLU A 154 2.49 -9.35 8.35
CA GLU A 154 3.12 -9.57 9.65
C GLU A 154 3.94 -8.33 10.04
N PRO A 155 3.30 -7.22 10.42
CA PRO A 155 4.02 -6.01 10.77
C PRO A 155 4.81 -6.18 12.06
N VAL A 156 6.11 -5.84 11.99
CA VAL A 156 7.02 -5.88 13.13
C VAL A 156 7.22 -4.47 13.68
N ALA A 157 6.87 -4.27 14.94
CA ALA A 157 7.17 -3.06 15.70
C ALA A 157 8.35 -3.29 16.65
N SER A 158 9.07 -2.22 16.99
CA SER A 158 10.20 -2.26 17.93
C SER A 158 9.96 -1.35 19.12
N ALA A 159 10.20 -1.86 20.32
CA ALA A 159 10.05 -1.09 21.57
C ALA A 159 11.03 0.11 21.68
N GLN A 160 12.06 0.17 20.84
CA GLN A 160 12.97 1.32 20.80
C GLN A 160 12.35 2.59 20.18
N TYR A 161 11.26 2.43 19.42
CA TYR A 161 10.59 3.53 18.72
C TYR A 161 9.27 3.87 19.39
N GLY A 162 9.31 4.38 20.63
CA GLY A 162 8.14 4.88 21.35
C GLY A 162 7.81 6.34 21.01
N ARG A 163 6.77 6.89 21.64
CA ARG A 163 6.30 8.29 21.46
C ARG A 163 7.42 9.31 21.57
N LYS A 164 8.35 9.11 22.50
CA LYS A 164 9.53 9.97 22.68
C LYS A 164 10.42 10.02 21.43
N HIS A 165 10.61 8.88 20.74
CA HIS A 165 11.37 8.83 19.49
C HIS A 165 10.74 9.73 18.42
N PHE A 166 9.42 9.79 18.39
CA PHE A 166 8.64 10.57 17.42
C PHE A 166 8.35 12.01 17.92
N ASN A 167 8.91 12.44 19.05
CA ASN A 167 8.60 13.71 19.69
C ASN A 167 7.10 13.93 19.95
N LEU A 168 6.38 12.86 20.28
CA LEU A 168 4.96 12.87 20.62
C LEU A 168 4.76 12.90 22.14
N PRO A 169 3.65 13.51 22.64
CA PRO A 169 3.34 13.53 24.08
C PRO A 169 3.01 12.11 24.58
N GLU A 170 3.55 11.76 25.74
CA GLU A 170 3.35 10.44 26.34
C GLU A 170 2.03 10.30 27.11
N ASP A 171 1.48 11.44 27.54
CA ASP A 171 0.31 11.55 28.42
C ASP A 171 -1.00 11.86 27.70
N LYS A 172 -1.00 11.89 26.35
CA LYS A 172 -2.19 12.21 25.57
C LYS A 172 -2.76 10.98 24.88
N PHE A 173 -4.08 10.99 24.68
CA PHE A 173 -4.76 10.08 23.76
C PHE A 173 -4.56 10.56 22.33
N LEU A 174 -3.91 9.77 21.48
CA LEU A 174 -3.47 10.18 20.15
C LEU A 174 -4.22 9.44 19.04
N PHE A 175 -4.88 10.22 18.20
CA PHE A 175 -5.34 9.77 16.88
C PHE A 175 -4.22 9.93 15.87
N LEU A 176 -4.10 9.02 14.92
CA LEU A 176 -3.13 9.07 13.82
C LEU A 176 -3.83 9.02 12.46
N ILE A 177 -3.45 9.92 11.58
CA ILE A 177 -3.71 9.83 10.14
C ILE A 177 -2.39 9.75 9.39
N MET A 178 -2.34 8.95 8.32
CA MET A 178 -1.15 8.79 7.48
C MET A 178 -1.53 8.86 6.01
N PHE A 179 -0.76 9.61 5.23
CA PHE A 179 -0.90 9.64 3.78
C PHE A 179 0.41 10.02 3.10
N ASN A 180 0.43 9.80 1.78
CA ASN A 180 1.51 10.15 0.90
C ASN A 180 1.00 11.23 -0.06
N SER A 181 1.70 12.34 -0.23
CA SER A 181 1.31 13.42 -1.12
C SER A 181 1.37 13.02 -2.60
N GLY A 182 2.20 12.04 -2.95
CA GLY A 182 2.22 11.43 -4.29
C GLY A 182 0.98 10.60 -4.62
N SER A 183 0.13 10.26 -3.62
CA SER A 183 -1.20 9.68 -3.87
C SER A 183 -2.24 10.79 -3.96
N VAL A 184 -3.32 10.54 -4.72
CA VAL A 184 -4.41 11.51 -4.86
C VAL A 184 -4.97 11.87 -3.47
N MET A 185 -4.73 13.12 -3.01
CA MET A 185 -5.11 13.59 -1.67
C MET A 185 -6.62 13.44 -1.46
N GLU A 186 -7.44 13.69 -2.50
CA GLU A 186 -8.88 13.52 -2.47
C GLU A 186 -9.29 12.08 -2.11
N ARG A 187 -8.55 11.10 -2.58
CA ARG A 187 -8.82 9.67 -2.29
C ARG A 187 -8.52 9.33 -0.84
N LYS A 188 -7.38 9.76 -0.32
CA LYS A 188 -6.99 9.56 1.10
C LYS A 188 -7.79 10.41 2.06
N ASN A 189 -8.32 11.55 1.60
CA ASN A 189 -9.24 12.43 2.32
C ASN A 189 -8.77 12.88 3.72
N PRO A 190 -7.50 13.28 3.91
CA PRO A 190 -6.98 13.68 5.21
C PRO A 190 -7.70 14.90 5.78
N LEU A 191 -8.18 15.81 4.92
CA LEU A 191 -8.90 17.01 5.34
C LEU A 191 -10.20 16.68 6.07
N ALA A 192 -10.92 15.61 5.66
CA ALA A 192 -12.12 15.20 6.37
C ALA A 192 -11.77 14.69 7.78
N ALA A 193 -10.68 13.93 7.93
CA ALA A 193 -10.23 13.45 9.23
C ALA A 193 -9.80 14.61 10.15
N ILE A 194 -9.06 15.60 9.64
CA ILE A 194 -8.68 16.79 10.39
C ILE A 194 -9.92 17.59 10.83
N LYS A 195 -10.87 17.84 9.91
CA LYS A 195 -12.11 18.55 10.21
C LYS A 195 -12.98 17.81 11.24
N ALA A 196 -13.09 16.50 11.11
CA ALA A 196 -13.82 15.66 12.07
C ALA A 196 -13.20 15.73 13.46
N PHE A 197 -11.87 15.64 13.55
CA PHE A 197 -11.14 15.81 14.81
C PHE A 197 -11.39 17.19 15.43
N LYS A 198 -11.24 18.26 14.66
CA LYS A 198 -11.50 19.64 15.12
C LYS A 198 -12.94 19.80 15.61
N GLN A 199 -13.91 19.28 14.88
CA GLN A 199 -15.32 19.36 15.27
C GLN A 199 -15.61 18.60 16.57
N ALA A 200 -14.97 17.45 16.78
CA ALA A 200 -15.17 16.62 17.95
C ALA A 200 -14.49 17.19 19.20
N PHE A 201 -13.27 17.72 19.08
CA PHE A 201 -12.40 18.02 20.22
C PHE A 201 -12.00 19.49 20.35
N LEU A 202 -12.14 20.32 19.30
CA LEU A 202 -11.59 21.67 19.25
C LEU A 202 -12.63 22.74 18.84
N LYS A 203 -13.92 22.43 18.82
CA LYS A 203 -14.96 23.32 18.26
C LYS A 203 -15.14 24.62 19.04
N ASP A 204 -14.86 24.64 20.35
CA ASP A 204 -14.96 25.80 21.23
C ASP A 204 -14.03 25.62 22.45
N GLU A 205 -13.77 26.69 23.21
CA GLU A 205 -12.87 26.68 24.36
C GLU A 205 -13.27 25.68 25.46
N ALA A 206 -14.56 25.48 25.69
CA ALA A 206 -15.05 24.51 26.67
C ALA A 206 -14.70 23.08 26.25
N THR A 207 -14.85 22.78 24.95
CA THR A 207 -14.51 21.48 24.36
C THR A 207 -12.99 21.28 24.36
N LYS A 208 -12.18 22.27 23.98
CA LYS A 208 -10.71 22.22 24.06
C LYS A 208 -10.22 21.92 25.45
N ASN A 209 -10.76 22.61 26.47
CA ASN A 209 -10.41 22.39 27.86
C ASN A 209 -10.80 21.01 28.38
N LYS A 210 -11.98 20.51 27.98
CA LYS A 210 -12.46 19.18 28.35
C LYS A 210 -11.58 18.06 27.76
N TYR A 211 -11.09 18.22 26.54
CA TYR A 211 -10.30 17.24 25.80
C TYR A 211 -8.84 17.67 25.60
N LYS A 212 -8.28 18.42 26.54
CA LYS A 212 -6.89 18.92 26.46
C LYS A 212 -5.84 17.81 26.33
N ASP A 213 -6.19 16.59 26.78
CA ASP A 213 -5.33 15.42 26.76
C ASP A 213 -5.56 14.54 25.50
N VAL A 214 -6.25 15.09 24.48
CA VAL A 214 -6.48 14.43 23.17
C VAL A 214 -5.70 15.16 22.09
N GLY A 215 -5.03 14.42 21.19
CA GLY A 215 -4.24 14.98 20.10
C GLY A 215 -4.41 14.22 18.79
N LEU A 216 -4.07 14.88 17.68
CA LEU A 216 -4.03 14.31 16.34
C LEU A 216 -2.60 14.34 15.80
N VAL A 217 -2.10 13.18 15.41
CA VAL A 217 -0.82 13.04 14.70
C VAL A 217 -1.10 12.95 13.21
N ILE A 218 -0.42 13.77 12.42
CA ILE A 218 -0.48 13.76 10.96
C ILE A 218 0.89 13.35 10.44
N LYS A 219 0.99 12.12 9.92
CA LYS A 219 2.22 11.60 9.33
C LYS A 219 2.16 11.65 7.81
N ILE A 220 3.12 12.34 7.21
CA ILE A 220 3.29 12.50 5.77
C ILE A 220 4.61 11.87 5.37
N SER A 221 4.60 11.03 4.32
CA SER A 221 5.78 10.24 3.93
C SER A 221 6.85 11.05 3.21
N GLU A 222 6.48 12.13 2.56
CA GLU A 222 7.42 13.03 1.90
C GLU A 222 8.16 13.92 2.90
N SER A 223 9.37 14.34 2.53
CA SER A 223 10.16 15.29 3.32
C SER A 223 9.55 16.70 3.30
N GLU A 224 8.85 17.04 2.22
CA GLU A 224 8.17 18.31 2.02
C GLU A 224 6.84 18.07 1.31
N LEU A 225 5.81 18.79 1.72
CA LEU A 225 4.55 18.87 1.00
C LEU A 225 4.72 19.72 -0.26
N SER A 226 3.90 19.48 -1.29
CA SER A 226 3.75 20.47 -2.35
C SER A 226 3.25 21.78 -1.76
N ALA A 227 3.61 22.92 -2.35
CA ALA A 227 3.17 24.23 -1.86
C ALA A 227 1.62 24.36 -1.80
N ASP A 228 0.92 23.66 -2.71
CA ASP A 228 -0.54 23.64 -2.74
C ASP A 228 -1.10 22.77 -1.60
N ASP A 229 -0.54 21.58 -1.36
CA ASP A 229 -0.97 20.71 -0.28
C ASP A 229 -0.68 21.33 1.10
N GLU A 230 0.49 21.96 1.26
CA GLU A 230 0.85 22.70 2.47
C GLU A 230 -0.14 23.81 2.76
N LYS A 231 -0.49 24.59 1.74
CA LYS A 231 -1.47 25.68 1.86
C LYS A 231 -2.85 25.14 2.24
N ILE A 232 -3.29 24.05 1.64
CA ILE A 232 -4.58 23.42 1.93
C ILE A 232 -4.61 22.91 3.38
N ILE A 233 -3.60 22.19 3.81
CA ILE A 233 -3.53 21.63 5.17
C ILE A 233 -3.40 22.76 6.19
N SER A 234 -2.53 23.75 5.96
CA SER A 234 -2.35 24.91 6.83
C SER A 234 -3.62 25.74 6.99
N SER A 235 -4.50 25.73 5.97
CA SER A 235 -5.77 26.47 6.04
C SER A 235 -6.78 25.90 7.03
N VAL A 236 -6.59 24.65 7.49
CA VAL A 236 -7.53 23.95 8.39
C VAL A 236 -6.94 23.69 9.77
N ILE A 237 -5.67 24.06 10.01
CA ILE A 237 -4.96 23.82 11.27
C ILE A 237 -4.52 25.15 11.88
N ASP A 238 -4.88 25.37 13.15
CA ASP A 238 -4.43 26.50 13.93
C ASP A 238 -3.22 26.09 14.80
N LYS A 239 -2.32 27.04 15.08
CA LYS A 239 -1.08 26.78 15.85
C LYS A 239 -1.32 26.28 17.29
N GLU A 240 -2.51 26.53 17.83
CA GLU A 240 -2.89 26.17 19.20
C GLU A 240 -3.62 24.83 19.28
N ASP A 241 -3.87 24.19 18.14
CA ASP A 241 -4.50 22.88 18.12
C ASP A 241 -3.51 21.80 18.61
N ASN A 242 -4.00 20.80 19.33
CA ASN A 242 -3.21 19.60 19.71
C ASN A 242 -2.98 18.72 18.46
N ILE A 243 -2.33 19.29 17.45
CA ILE A 243 -2.05 18.62 16.17
C ILE A 243 -0.54 18.57 15.95
N TYR A 244 -0.03 17.36 15.76
CA TYR A 244 1.40 17.05 15.66
C TYR A 244 1.73 16.62 14.24
N PHE A 245 2.63 17.36 13.58
CA PHE A 245 3.08 17.04 12.23
C PHE A 245 4.35 16.21 12.24
N MET A 246 4.36 15.18 11.43
CA MET A 246 5.52 14.36 11.14
C MET A 246 5.70 14.26 9.62
N CYS A 247 6.65 15.02 9.08
CA CYS A 247 7.04 14.94 7.67
C CYS A 247 8.35 14.18 7.53
N GLY A 248 8.50 13.47 6.42
CA GLY A 248 9.72 12.72 6.09
C GLY A 248 9.51 11.22 6.06
N GLN A 249 10.45 10.56 5.40
CA GLN A 249 10.47 9.10 5.36
C GLN A 249 11.00 8.53 6.67
N ILE A 250 10.34 7.52 7.15
CA ILE A 250 10.80 6.65 8.24
C ILE A 250 10.73 5.21 7.75
N ASN A 251 11.55 4.32 8.29
CA ASN A 251 11.57 2.94 7.87
C ASN A 251 10.30 2.17 8.30
N LYS A 252 10.10 0.99 7.75
CA LYS A 252 8.87 0.22 7.98
C LYS A 252 8.67 -0.16 9.45
N THR A 253 9.74 -0.47 10.17
CA THR A 253 9.66 -0.79 11.61
C THR A 253 9.26 0.44 12.43
N GLU A 254 9.74 1.62 12.07
CA GLU A 254 9.30 2.88 12.69
C GLU A 254 7.82 3.16 12.41
N VAL A 255 7.35 2.97 11.15
CA VAL A 255 5.91 3.09 10.81
C VAL A 255 5.07 2.16 11.67
N ASN A 256 5.45 0.89 11.75
CA ASN A 256 4.73 -0.10 12.55
C ASN A 256 4.75 0.23 14.05
N SER A 257 5.87 0.77 14.54
CA SER A 257 6.00 1.19 15.93
C SER A 257 5.13 2.41 16.24
N LEU A 258 5.06 3.37 15.32
CA LEU A 258 4.15 4.51 15.44
C LEU A 258 2.69 4.06 15.45
N LEU A 259 2.30 3.14 14.56
CA LEU A 259 0.95 2.56 14.53
C LEU A 259 0.60 1.89 15.85
N LYS A 260 1.53 1.13 16.44
CA LYS A 260 1.33 0.44 17.71
C LYS A 260 1.26 1.39 18.91
N ASP A 261 1.88 2.56 18.81
CA ASP A 261 2.11 3.47 19.95
C ASP A 261 1.05 4.57 20.06
N VAL A 262 0.22 4.77 19.02
CA VAL A 262 -0.95 5.64 19.08
C VAL A 262 -2.18 4.86 19.53
N ASP A 263 -3.21 5.59 19.99
CA ASP A 263 -4.41 4.97 20.55
C ASP A 263 -5.45 4.61 19.49
N VAL A 264 -5.48 5.33 18.36
CA VAL A 264 -6.43 5.08 17.25
C VAL A 264 -5.81 5.49 15.92
N TYR A 265 -5.91 4.63 14.92
CA TYR A 265 -5.65 4.99 13.52
C TYR A 265 -6.93 5.40 12.80
N VAL A 266 -6.89 6.50 12.02
CA VAL A 266 -8.06 7.02 11.31
C VAL A 266 -7.80 7.09 9.80
N SER A 267 -8.70 6.52 9.01
CA SER A 267 -8.67 6.57 7.55
C SER A 267 -10.06 6.88 6.98
N LEU A 268 -10.36 8.15 6.77
CA LEU A 268 -11.63 8.56 6.12
C LEU A 268 -11.47 8.57 4.60
N HIS A 269 -10.79 7.57 4.07
CA HIS A 269 -10.55 7.41 2.64
C HIS A 269 -11.87 7.30 1.85
N ARG A 270 -11.80 7.62 0.58
CA ARG A 270 -12.92 7.43 -0.36
C ARG A 270 -12.84 6.11 -1.08
N SER A 271 -11.63 5.57 -1.24
CA SER A 271 -11.41 4.22 -1.77
C SER A 271 -9.98 3.73 -1.51
N GLU A 272 -9.82 2.43 -1.35
CA GLU A 272 -8.57 1.70 -1.20
C GLU A 272 -8.63 0.36 -1.96
N GLY A 273 -7.50 -0.07 -2.52
CA GLY A 273 -7.41 -1.40 -3.14
C GLY A 273 -7.39 -2.53 -2.10
N PHE A 274 -6.80 -2.27 -0.92
CA PHE A 274 -6.78 -3.18 0.24
C PHE A 274 -6.82 -2.39 1.56
N GLY A 275 -5.91 -1.45 1.74
CA GLY A 275 -5.78 -0.70 2.99
C GLY A 275 -4.71 -1.26 3.93
N LEU A 276 -3.51 -1.52 3.40
CA LEU A 276 -2.38 -2.12 4.15
C LEU A 276 -2.17 -1.49 5.53
N VAL A 277 -2.15 -0.16 5.64
CA VAL A 277 -1.91 0.52 6.93
C VAL A 277 -3.02 0.24 7.94
N MET A 278 -4.28 0.15 7.50
CA MET A 278 -5.42 -0.22 8.37
C MET A 278 -5.27 -1.64 8.88
N ALA A 279 -4.97 -2.59 7.99
CA ALA A 279 -4.75 -3.98 8.36
C ALA A 279 -3.56 -4.13 9.33
N GLU A 280 -2.47 -3.43 9.08
CA GLU A 280 -1.28 -3.41 9.95
C GLU A 280 -1.60 -2.82 11.34
N ALA A 281 -2.36 -1.72 11.42
CA ALA A 281 -2.79 -1.14 12.69
C ALA A 281 -3.62 -2.15 13.49
N MET A 282 -4.61 -2.79 12.86
CA MET A 282 -5.44 -3.81 13.51
C MET A 282 -4.61 -5.01 13.98
N TYR A 283 -3.69 -5.49 13.18
CA TYR A 283 -2.77 -6.59 13.55
C TYR A 283 -1.93 -6.24 14.78
N LEU A 284 -1.45 -5.00 14.86
CA LEU A 284 -0.67 -4.49 15.99
C LEU A 284 -1.51 -4.19 17.25
N GLY A 285 -2.82 -4.35 17.17
CA GLY A 285 -3.76 -4.12 18.27
C GLY A 285 -4.25 -2.68 18.40
N THR A 286 -3.98 -1.82 17.41
CA THR A 286 -4.44 -0.44 17.39
C THR A 286 -5.84 -0.35 16.77
N PRO A 287 -6.84 0.17 17.48
CA PRO A 287 -8.18 0.41 16.95
C PRO A 287 -8.17 1.26 15.68
N VAL A 288 -9.03 0.96 14.73
CA VAL A 288 -9.13 1.67 13.45
C VAL A 288 -10.52 2.25 13.25
N ILE A 289 -10.59 3.55 12.93
CA ILE A 289 -11.79 4.21 12.44
C ILE A 289 -11.61 4.42 10.94
N ALA A 290 -12.40 3.76 10.13
CA ALA A 290 -12.27 3.85 8.68
C ALA A 290 -13.63 3.99 7.97
N THR A 291 -13.60 4.42 6.71
CA THR A 291 -14.77 4.37 5.84
C THR A 291 -15.12 2.91 5.56
N ASP A 292 -16.37 2.52 5.74
CA ASP A 292 -16.90 1.19 5.42
C ASP A 292 -17.15 1.07 3.90
N TRP A 293 -16.06 1.08 3.13
CA TRP A 293 -16.10 1.04 1.67
C TRP A 293 -14.77 0.61 1.06
N SER A 294 -14.84 -0.20 0.00
CA SER A 294 -13.73 -0.65 -0.86
C SER A 294 -12.86 -1.76 -0.23
N GLY A 295 -11.56 -1.79 -0.54
CA GLY A 295 -10.70 -2.93 -0.22
C GLY A 295 -10.52 -3.25 1.25
N ASN A 296 -10.73 -2.30 2.16
CA ASN A 296 -10.63 -2.56 3.60
C ASN A 296 -11.78 -3.42 4.14
N THR A 297 -12.91 -3.49 3.44
CA THR A 297 -14.02 -4.39 3.80
C THR A 297 -13.68 -5.87 3.66
N GLU A 298 -12.49 -6.19 3.09
CA GLU A 298 -11.93 -7.54 3.06
C GLU A 298 -11.63 -8.09 4.47
N PHE A 299 -11.23 -7.21 5.40
CA PHE A 299 -10.78 -7.59 6.74
C PHE A 299 -11.43 -6.76 7.86
N MET A 300 -12.22 -5.75 7.53
CA MET A 300 -12.97 -4.92 8.48
C MET A 300 -14.46 -5.21 8.34
N ASN A 301 -15.19 -5.14 9.45
CA ASN A 301 -16.64 -5.18 9.51
C ASN A 301 -17.15 -4.04 10.42
N SER A 302 -18.46 -3.90 10.51
CA SER A 302 -19.11 -2.86 11.32
C SER A 302 -19.28 -3.20 12.81
N ASP A 303 -18.74 -4.33 13.27
CA ASP A 303 -18.92 -4.83 14.64
C ASP A 303 -17.83 -4.33 15.58
#